data_a26cde388bfffcce49ca98fa8a492d50
#
_entry.id   a26cde388bfffcce49ca98fa8a492d50
#
_cell.length_a   1.000
_cell.length_b   1.000
_cell.length_c   1.000
_cell.angle_alpha   90.00
_cell.angle_beta   90.00
_cell.angle_gamma   90.00
#
_symmetry.space_group_name_H-M   'P 1'
#
loop_
_entity.id
_entity.type
_entity.pdbx_description
1 polymer ?
#
loop_
_entity_poly.entity_id
_entity_poly.type
_entity_poly.pdbx_seq_one_letter_code
_entity_poly.pdbx_strand_id
1 'polypeptide(L)'
;MKVLHIALSDRGGAGAGMLTQHLALLAQGIDSKVLVASKRTDLDSIFQVEPNQYVWGKGKTAQFLQKVARRMGLCLNRYDRYKRRVYKIRRQHWTEFSLPITTYDLSVHPLVEEADIINLHFVADFLDYESFFRKVHKPIVWTMRDENPGLGGFHYSSTKSELYSYFADLEDEFADIKLKALTSCEHLHIVALSQQMRNFCAQSQCFAGRPITIIPNAINADNFRPYRRHEARQHLGIGEDDLTIAFVSCAIEDERKGFRELALAVQQLEAQTSRPINVLCVGANEYNGPVPSNCRFFGHLNTPNDLSAVYSAADVFAAPSHQESFGKTVVEALCCGTPVVSTPVGIAPEIINERNGALYRIGDVDDLARALHDVFNRTYDKESIRREAREHFLPQSVAKQYIKLYEYVLASATSH
;
A
#
# COMPACT_ATOMS: atom_id res chain seq x y z
N MET A 1 -24.60 12.81 0.52
CA MET A 1 -23.73 11.95 -0.32
C MET A 1 -23.35 10.73 0.50
N LYS A 2 -23.69 9.54 -0.03
CA LYS A 2 -23.36 8.24 0.55
C LYS A 2 -22.17 7.63 -0.20
N VAL A 3 -21.05 7.48 0.48
CA VAL A 3 -19.80 6.93 -0.09
C VAL A 3 -19.61 5.50 0.40
N LEU A 4 -19.45 4.56 -0.52
CA LEU A 4 -19.08 3.19 -0.20
C LEU A 4 -17.64 2.91 -0.58
N HIS A 5 -16.78 2.62 0.39
CA HIS A 5 -15.44 2.10 0.16
C HIS A 5 -15.47 0.58 0.01
N ILE A 6 -14.77 0.03 -0.98
CA ILE A 6 -14.61 -1.41 -1.17
C ILE A 6 -13.13 -1.75 -1.14
N ALA A 7 -12.72 -2.67 -0.25
CA ALA A 7 -11.35 -3.13 -0.11
C ALA A 7 -11.31 -4.60 0.34
N LEU A 8 -10.20 -5.29 0.09
CA LEU A 8 -10.02 -6.67 0.55
C LEU A 8 -10.04 -6.78 2.08
N SER A 9 -9.42 -5.82 2.79
CA SER A 9 -9.34 -5.80 4.25
C SER A 9 -9.25 -4.36 4.76
N ASP A 10 -9.64 -4.14 6.00
CA ASP A 10 -9.44 -2.91 6.77
C ASP A 10 -8.06 -2.83 7.46
N ARG A 11 -7.15 -3.80 7.24
CA ARG A 11 -5.76 -3.84 7.74
C ARG A 11 -4.75 -3.92 6.59
N GLY A 12 -3.46 -3.89 6.98
CA GLY A 12 -2.35 -3.78 6.05
C GLY A 12 -2.19 -2.34 5.51
N GLY A 13 -1.19 -2.12 4.67
CA GLY A 13 -0.87 -0.77 4.15
C GLY A 13 -2.02 -0.11 3.40
N ALA A 14 -2.66 -0.86 2.49
CA ALA A 14 -3.79 -0.40 1.69
C ALA A 14 -5.05 -0.19 2.55
N GLY A 15 -5.37 -1.16 3.43
CA GLY A 15 -6.52 -1.08 4.33
C GLY A 15 -6.42 0.05 5.34
N ALA A 16 -5.25 0.26 5.94
CA ALA A 16 -5.01 1.38 6.85
C ALA A 16 -5.14 2.75 6.15
N GLY A 17 -4.69 2.86 4.89
CA GLY A 17 -4.87 4.07 4.10
C GLY A 17 -6.34 4.33 3.77
N MET A 18 -7.10 3.30 3.41
CA MET A 18 -8.56 3.38 3.21
C MET A 18 -9.27 3.76 4.50
N LEU A 19 -8.93 3.13 5.63
CA LEU A 19 -9.54 3.40 6.92
C LEU A 19 -9.31 4.84 7.39
N THR A 20 -8.10 5.37 7.23
CA THR A 20 -7.80 6.77 7.55
C THR A 20 -8.66 7.74 6.71
N GLN A 21 -8.83 7.46 5.42
CA GLN A 21 -9.69 8.23 4.52
C GLN A 21 -11.17 8.15 4.95
N HIS A 22 -11.68 6.95 5.22
CA HIS A 22 -13.04 6.71 5.67
C HIS A 22 -13.37 7.50 6.96
N LEU A 23 -12.52 7.38 7.99
CA LEU A 23 -12.71 8.10 9.25
C LEU A 23 -12.64 9.62 9.07
N ALA A 24 -11.78 10.10 8.18
CA ALA A 24 -11.69 11.53 7.89
C ALA A 24 -12.93 12.06 7.16
N LEU A 25 -13.56 11.26 6.28
CA LEU A 25 -14.82 11.60 5.63
C LEU A 25 -15.98 11.64 6.64
N LEU A 26 -16.07 10.66 7.54
CA LEU A 26 -17.05 10.65 8.64
C LEU A 26 -16.91 11.90 9.51
N ALA A 27 -15.67 12.30 9.85
CA ALA A 27 -15.39 13.53 10.61
C ALA A 27 -15.78 14.83 9.89
N GLN A 28 -15.95 14.78 8.55
CA GLN A 28 -16.48 15.88 7.74
C GLN A 28 -18.02 15.78 7.50
N GLY A 29 -18.72 14.86 8.18
CA GLY A 29 -20.16 14.68 8.08
C GLY A 29 -20.63 13.91 6.82
N ILE A 30 -19.73 13.24 6.10
CA ILE A 30 -20.08 12.41 4.96
C ILE A 30 -20.60 11.05 5.46
N ASP A 31 -21.73 10.57 4.93
CA ASP A 31 -22.21 9.20 5.17
C ASP A 31 -21.28 8.22 4.42
N SER A 32 -20.34 7.67 5.15
CA SER A 32 -19.30 6.80 4.62
C SER A 32 -19.39 5.41 5.25
N LYS A 33 -19.40 4.37 4.42
CA LYS A 33 -19.39 2.96 4.82
C LYS A 33 -18.28 2.20 4.11
N VAL A 34 -17.86 1.07 4.68
CA VAL A 34 -16.80 0.23 4.14
C VAL A 34 -17.28 -1.19 3.98
N LEU A 35 -16.98 -1.81 2.84
CA LEU A 35 -17.28 -3.20 2.53
C LEU A 35 -15.98 -3.96 2.30
N VAL A 36 -15.74 -5.03 3.09
CA VAL A 36 -14.50 -5.80 3.05
C VAL A 36 -14.74 -7.31 2.99
N ALA A 37 -13.77 -8.06 2.47
CA ALA A 37 -13.74 -9.52 2.61
C ALA A 37 -13.28 -9.95 4.00
N SER A 38 -12.37 -9.19 4.64
CA SER A 38 -11.84 -9.48 5.97
C SER A 38 -11.91 -8.26 6.87
N LYS A 39 -12.86 -8.26 7.80
CA LYS A 39 -13.00 -7.23 8.84
C LYS A 39 -12.13 -7.61 10.05
N ARG A 40 -11.34 -6.66 10.55
CA ARG A 40 -10.43 -6.81 11.69
C ARG A 40 -10.60 -5.74 12.76
N THR A 41 -11.39 -4.69 12.49
CA THR A 41 -11.72 -3.61 13.43
C THR A 41 -13.17 -3.74 13.88
N ASP A 42 -13.49 -3.22 15.08
CA ASP A 42 -14.84 -3.27 15.66
C ASP A 42 -15.70 -2.04 15.29
N LEU A 43 -15.40 -1.39 14.16
CA LEU A 43 -16.17 -0.24 13.70
C LEU A 43 -17.50 -0.67 13.06
N ASP A 44 -18.62 -0.06 13.49
CA ASP A 44 -19.97 -0.37 13.00
C ASP A 44 -20.17 0.03 11.53
N SER A 45 -19.39 0.98 11.03
CA SER A 45 -19.43 1.44 9.63
C SER A 45 -18.70 0.51 8.65
N ILE A 46 -18.10 -0.57 9.14
CA ILE A 46 -17.38 -1.58 8.33
C ILE A 46 -18.18 -2.89 8.31
N PHE A 47 -18.44 -3.38 7.12
CA PHE A 47 -19.23 -4.58 6.85
C PHE A 47 -18.39 -5.64 6.16
N GLN A 48 -18.52 -6.90 6.58
CA GLN A 48 -17.84 -8.03 5.96
C GLN A 48 -18.76 -8.77 5.01
N VAL A 49 -18.22 -9.19 3.87
CA VAL A 49 -18.92 -10.03 2.89
C VAL A 49 -18.34 -11.42 2.88
N GLU A 50 -19.22 -12.40 2.95
CA GLU A 50 -18.82 -13.80 2.79
C GLU A 50 -18.81 -14.21 1.31
N PRO A 51 -17.80 -15.00 0.87
CA PRO A 51 -17.73 -15.46 -0.50
C PRO A 51 -18.90 -16.42 -0.82
N ASN A 52 -19.46 -16.29 -2.00
CA ASN A 52 -20.44 -17.25 -2.50
C ASN A 52 -19.72 -18.52 -3.00
N GLN A 53 -19.48 -19.44 -2.08
CA GLN A 53 -18.72 -20.68 -2.36
C GLN A 53 -19.62 -21.85 -2.82
N TYR A 54 -20.92 -21.63 -2.96
CA TYR A 54 -21.91 -22.70 -3.15
C TYR A 54 -22.16 -23.01 -4.62
N VAL A 55 -21.30 -23.82 -5.24
CA VAL A 55 -21.48 -24.28 -6.62
C VAL A 55 -22.61 -25.32 -6.73
N TRP A 56 -22.77 -26.18 -5.71
CA TRP A 56 -23.76 -27.27 -5.69
C TRP A 56 -24.92 -27.03 -4.72
N GLY A 57 -25.08 -25.79 -4.18
CA GLY A 57 -26.16 -25.40 -3.27
C GLY A 57 -25.69 -25.14 -1.83
N LYS A 58 -26.59 -24.48 -1.07
CA LYS A 58 -26.31 -24.00 0.31
C LYS A 58 -26.48 -25.07 1.40
N GLY A 59 -26.97 -26.28 1.08
CA GLY A 59 -27.18 -27.34 2.06
C GLY A 59 -25.87 -27.88 2.64
N LYS A 60 -25.86 -28.28 3.93
CA LYS A 60 -24.65 -28.79 4.62
C LYS A 60 -23.99 -29.95 3.88
N THR A 61 -24.78 -30.88 3.31
CA THR A 61 -24.29 -32.03 2.55
C THR A 61 -23.62 -31.60 1.25
N ALA A 62 -24.22 -30.66 0.50
CA ALA A 62 -23.65 -30.12 -0.72
C ALA A 62 -22.34 -29.38 -0.45
N GLN A 63 -22.27 -28.61 0.63
CA GLN A 63 -21.04 -27.93 1.06
C GLN A 63 -19.93 -28.92 1.42
N PHE A 64 -20.27 -29.99 2.14
CA PHE A 64 -19.32 -31.05 2.50
C PHE A 64 -18.78 -31.75 1.25
N LEU A 65 -19.65 -32.19 0.35
CA LEU A 65 -19.25 -32.83 -0.91
C LEU A 65 -18.39 -31.92 -1.79
N GLN A 66 -18.74 -30.65 -1.87
CA GLN A 66 -17.97 -29.64 -2.59
C GLN A 66 -16.58 -29.43 -1.98
N LYS A 67 -16.47 -29.42 -0.65
CA LYS A 67 -15.18 -29.35 0.06
C LYS A 67 -14.31 -30.57 -0.20
N VAL A 68 -14.91 -31.77 -0.19
CA VAL A 68 -14.24 -33.04 -0.51
C VAL A 68 -13.76 -33.01 -1.97
N ALA A 69 -14.61 -32.64 -2.93
CA ALA A 69 -14.28 -32.57 -4.34
C ALA A 69 -13.10 -31.62 -4.61
N ARG A 70 -13.09 -30.43 -3.99
CA ARG A 70 -11.95 -29.50 -4.07
C ARG A 70 -10.68 -30.08 -3.45
N ARG A 71 -10.80 -30.79 -2.34
CA ARG A 71 -9.67 -31.47 -1.68
C ARG A 71 -9.08 -32.60 -2.54
N MET A 72 -9.91 -33.27 -3.34
CA MET A 72 -9.50 -34.24 -4.36
C MET A 72 -8.96 -33.59 -5.64
N GLY A 73 -8.85 -32.26 -5.69
CA GLY A 73 -8.29 -31.52 -6.82
C GLY A 73 -9.26 -31.27 -7.97
N LEU A 74 -10.57 -31.46 -7.76
CA LEU A 74 -11.57 -31.12 -8.76
C LEU A 74 -11.79 -29.60 -8.79
N CYS A 75 -11.77 -29.03 -9.99
CA CYS A 75 -12.10 -27.63 -10.24
C CYS A 75 -13.60 -27.54 -10.55
N LEU A 76 -14.36 -26.93 -9.65
CA LEU A 76 -15.82 -26.88 -9.75
C LEU A 76 -16.33 -25.71 -10.60
N ASN A 77 -15.49 -24.66 -10.75
CA ASN A 77 -15.80 -23.46 -11.49
C ASN A 77 -14.54 -22.84 -12.13
N ARG A 78 -14.73 -21.73 -12.84
CA ARG A 78 -13.66 -20.98 -13.50
C ARG A 78 -12.63 -20.45 -12.48
N TYR A 79 -13.08 -19.97 -11.32
CA TYR A 79 -12.21 -19.50 -10.24
C TYR A 79 -11.28 -20.61 -9.72
N ASP A 80 -11.81 -21.81 -9.45
CA ASP A 80 -10.99 -22.96 -8.98
C ASP A 80 -9.90 -23.34 -10.01
N ARG A 81 -10.22 -23.25 -11.32
CA ARG A 81 -9.26 -23.55 -12.39
C ARG A 81 -8.10 -22.53 -12.42
N TYR A 82 -8.40 -21.24 -12.36
CA TYR A 82 -7.36 -20.21 -12.33
C TYR A 82 -6.53 -20.29 -11.05
N LYS A 83 -7.17 -20.40 -9.90
CA LYS A 83 -6.47 -20.57 -8.62
C LYS A 83 -5.47 -21.73 -8.66
N ARG A 84 -5.85 -22.86 -9.27
CA ARG A 84 -4.95 -24.01 -9.44
C ARG A 84 -3.80 -23.72 -10.40
N ARG A 85 -4.04 -23.02 -11.51
CA ARG A 85 -2.98 -22.61 -12.45
C ARG A 85 -1.96 -21.71 -11.77
N VAL A 86 -2.42 -20.65 -11.11
CA VAL A 86 -1.59 -19.72 -10.35
C VAL A 86 -0.81 -20.47 -9.26
N TYR A 87 -1.46 -21.33 -8.47
CA TYR A 87 -0.80 -22.08 -7.40
C TYR A 87 0.35 -22.97 -7.91
N LYS A 88 0.19 -23.61 -9.06
CA LYS A 88 1.26 -24.43 -9.66
C LYS A 88 2.52 -23.62 -9.97
N ILE A 89 2.35 -22.42 -10.51
CA ILE A 89 3.49 -21.53 -10.86
C ILE A 89 4.10 -20.95 -9.59
N ARG A 90 3.28 -20.47 -8.64
CA ARG A 90 3.75 -19.87 -7.37
C ARG A 90 4.55 -20.82 -6.49
N ARG A 91 4.37 -22.12 -6.61
CA ARG A 91 5.21 -23.09 -5.90
C ARG A 91 6.68 -23.06 -6.30
N GLN A 92 7.00 -22.59 -7.50
CA GLN A 92 8.35 -22.52 -8.05
C GLN A 92 8.84 -21.07 -8.16
N HIS A 93 7.91 -20.16 -8.43
CA HIS A 93 8.17 -18.73 -8.65
C HIS A 93 7.18 -17.92 -7.80
N TRP A 94 7.51 -17.79 -6.51
CA TRP A 94 6.60 -17.12 -5.57
C TRP A 94 6.52 -15.62 -5.86
N THR A 95 5.30 -15.11 -5.98
CA THR A 95 4.98 -13.69 -6.05
C THR A 95 3.53 -13.44 -5.66
N GLU A 96 3.20 -12.21 -5.31
CA GLU A 96 1.81 -11.79 -5.25
C GLU A 96 1.25 -11.73 -6.68
N PHE A 97 0.23 -12.55 -6.94
CA PHE A 97 -0.42 -12.63 -8.23
C PHE A 97 -1.91 -12.95 -8.01
N SER A 98 -2.78 -11.97 -8.29
CA SER A 98 -4.21 -12.02 -7.95
C SER A 98 -5.10 -12.24 -9.16
N LEU A 99 -6.28 -12.80 -8.88
CA LEU A 99 -7.26 -13.14 -9.90
C LEU A 99 -8.28 -12.00 -10.08
N PRO A 100 -8.66 -11.65 -11.34
CA PRO A 100 -9.75 -10.71 -11.62
C PRO A 100 -11.13 -11.37 -11.50
N ILE A 101 -11.20 -12.64 -11.18
CA ILE A 101 -12.40 -13.44 -11.02
C ILE A 101 -12.44 -13.99 -9.61
N THR A 102 -13.56 -13.87 -8.95
CA THR A 102 -13.73 -14.30 -7.57
C THR A 102 -15.04 -15.06 -7.36
N THR A 103 -15.29 -15.48 -6.11
CA THR A 103 -16.56 -16.06 -5.69
C THR A 103 -17.42 -15.06 -4.91
N TYR A 104 -16.99 -13.80 -4.83
CA TYR A 104 -17.79 -12.72 -4.26
C TYR A 104 -18.67 -12.07 -5.33
N ASP A 105 -19.97 -11.91 -5.07
CA ASP A 105 -20.85 -11.09 -5.90
C ASP A 105 -21.21 -9.81 -5.14
N LEU A 106 -20.36 -8.81 -5.27
CA LEU A 106 -20.55 -7.52 -4.60
C LEU A 106 -21.67 -6.71 -5.26
N SER A 107 -22.00 -6.97 -6.52
CA SER A 107 -22.99 -6.21 -7.30
C SER A 107 -24.42 -6.28 -6.74
N VAL A 108 -24.73 -7.30 -5.96
CA VAL A 108 -26.05 -7.51 -5.33
C VAL A 108 -26.08 -7.12 -3.86
N HIS A 109 -25.03 -6.55 -3.33
CA HIS A 109 -24.95 -6.17 -1.93
C HIS A 109 -25.75 -4.88 -1.67
N PRO A 110 -26.62 -4.80 -0.63
CA PRO A 110 -27.46 -3.63 -0.38
C PRO A 110 -26.69 -2.32 -0.29
N LEU A 111 -25.51 -2.31 0.31
CA LEU A 111 -24.67 -1.11 0.40
C LEU A 111 -24.20 -0.60 -0.97
N VAL A 112 -24.00 -1.48 -1.96
CA VAL A 112 -23.66 -1.09 -3.34
C VAL A 112 -24.88 -0.41 -3.99
N GLU A 113 -26.10 -0.90 -3.75
CA GLU A 113 -27.33 -0.29 -4.24
C GLU A 113 -27.59 1.06 -3.59
N GLU A 114 -27.39 1.19 -2.26
CA GLU A 114 -27.62 2.41 -1.49
C GLU A 114 -26.61 3.53 -1.77
N ALA A 115 -25.40 3.21 -2.23
CA ALA A 115 -24.34 4.18 -2.44
C ALA A 115 -24.66 5.16 -3.57
N ASP A 116 -24.32 6.43 -3.36
CA ASP A 116 -24.31 7.43 -4.42
C ASP A 116 -23.04 7.29 -5.28
N ILE A 117 -21.93 6.97 -4.63
CA ILE A 117 -20.62 6.81 -5.25
C ILE A 117 -19.82 5.68 -4.56
N ILE A 118 -19.07 4.91 -5.36
CA ILE A 118 -18.24 3.81 -4.87
C ILE A 118 -16.77 4.18 -5.00
N ASN A 119 -16.00 4.05 -3.92
CA ASN A 119 -14.55 4.16 -3.97
C ASN A 119 -13.90 2.79 -3.83
N LEU A 120 -13.33 2.29 -4.92
CA LEU A 120 -12.53 1.07 -4.92
C LEU A 120 -11.12 1.37 -4.42
N HIS A 121 -10.55 0.44 -3.64
CA HIS A 121 -9.18 0.50 -3.14
C HIS A 121 -8.40 -0.75 -3.59
N PHE A 122 -7.79 -1.46 -2.66
CA PHE A 122 -7.15 -2.74 -2.91
C PHE A 122 -8.23 -3.84 -2.95
N VAL A 123 -8.65 -4.23 -4.14
CA VAL A 123 -9.75 -5.20 -4.38
C VAL A 123 -9.28 -6.51 -5.00
N ALA A 124 -7.98 -6.77 -4.99
CA ALA A 124 -7.37 -7.99 -5.50
C ALA A 124 -7.98 -9.23 -4.84
N ASP A 125 -8.28 -10.28 -5.62
CA ASP A 125 -8.96 -11.51 -5.18
C ASP A 125 -10.34 -11.30 -4.50
N PHE A 126 -10.90 -10.09 -4.53
CA PHE A 126 -12.18 -9.74 -3.89
C PHE A 126 -13.22 -9.23 -4.90
N LEU A 127 -12.82 -8.48 -5.91
CA LEU A 127 -13.73 -7.99 -6.95
C LEU A 127 -13.79 -8.96 -8.13
N ASP A 128 -14.99 -9.43 -8.45
CA ASP A 128 -15.24 -10.09 -9.73
C ASP A 128 -15.48 -9.03 -10.81
N TYR A 129 -14.48 -8.79 -11.64
CA TYR A 129 -14.49 -7.68 -12.60
C TYR A 129 -15.64 -7.80 -13.59
N GLU A 130 -15.84 -8.99 -14.20
CA GLU A 130 -16.85 -9.18 -15.25
C GLU A 130 -18.26 -8.94 -14.73
N SER A 131 -18.61 -9.46 -13.57
CA SER A 131 -19.97 -9.32 -13.01
C SER A 131 -20.20 -7.93 -12.43
N PHE A 132 -19.20 -7.38 -11.72
CA PHE A 132 -19.33 -6.09 -11.05
C PHE A 132 -19.53 -4.95 -12.04
N PHE A 133 -18.60 -4.74 -12.97
CA PHE A 133 -18.66 -3.61 -13.91
C PHE A 133 -19.80 -3.74 -14.92
N ARG A 134 -20.32 -4.96 -15.19
CA ARG A 134 -21.52 -5.15 -16.03
C ARG A 134 -22.81 -4.77 -15.31
N LYS A 135 -22.91 -4.95 -13.99
CA LYS A 135 -24.15 -4.78 -13.23
C LYS A 135 -24.22 -3.47 -12.45
N VAL A 136 -23.08 -2.90 -12.11
CA VAL A 136 -22.99 -1.70 -11.28
C VAL A 136 -22.76 -0.48 -12.17
N HIS A 137 -23.79 0.37 -12.25
CA HIS A 137 -23.80 1.60 -13.08
C HIS A 137 -23.64 2.87 -12.23
N LYS A 138 -23.16 2.72 -11.00
CA LYS A 138 -22.87 3.84 -10.10
C LYS A 138 -21.55 4.52 -10.51
N PRO A 139 -21.39 5.84 -10.24
CA PRO A 139 -20.09 6.48 -10.36
C PRO A 139 -19.04 5.82 -9.48
N ILE A 140 -17.87 5.55 -10.06
CA ILE A 140 -16.78 4.86 -9.39
C ILE A 140 -15.54 5.75 -9.36
N VAL A 141 -14.97 5.92 -8.17
CA VAL A 141 -13.61 6.42 -7.97
C VAL A 141 -12.73 5.23 -7.60
N TRP A 142 -11.58 5.08 -8.25
CA TRP A 142 -10.63 4.03 -7.91
C TRP A 142 -9.35 4.63 -7.36
N THR A 143 -9.14 4.49 -6.06
CA THR A 143 -7.89 4.89 -5.40
C THR A 143 -6.86 3.79 -5.54
N MET A 144 -5.83 4.05 -6.34
CA MET A 144 -4.79 3.08 -6.71
C MET A 144 -3.85 2.83 -5.54
N ARG A 145 -4.04 1.68 -4.87
CA ARG A 145 -3.19 1.27 -3.74
C ARG A 145 -1.95 0.49 -4.17
N ASP A 146 -2.00 -0.09 -5.37
CA ASP A 146 -0.91 -0.73 -6.11
C ASP A 146 -1.18 -0.65 -7.62
N GLU A 147 -0.36 -1.32 -8.42
CA GLU A 147 -0.49 -1.31 -9.87
C GLU A 147 -1.39 -2.44 -10.40
N ASN A 148 -1.86 -3.36 -9.55
CA ASN A 148 -2.64 -4.55 -9.96
C ASN A 148 -3.86 -4.22 -10.84
N PRO A 149 -4.65 -3.16 -10.59
CA PRO A 149 -5.79 -2.85 -11.45
C PRO A 149 -5.42 -2.53 -12.90
N GLY A 150 -4.22 -2.03 -13.14
CA GLY A 150 -3.69 -1.71 -14.48
C GLY A 150 -2.84 -2.82 -15.10
N LEU A 151 -2.61 -3.93 -14.39
CA LEU A 151 -1.90 -5.14 -14.81
C LEU A 151 -2.88 -6.33 -14.88
N GLY A 152 -2.42 -7.50 -15.28
CA GLY A 152 -3.22 -8.72 -15.27
C GLY A 152 -3.40 -9.27 -13.85
N GLY A 153 -2.41 -9.99 -13.35
CA GLY A 153 -2.40 -10.56 -12.01
C GLY A 153 -1.31 -9.99 -11.11
N PHE A 154 -0.21 -9.49 -11.67
CA PHE A 154 0.87 -8.89 -10.88
C PHE A 154 0.41 -7.64 -10.14
N HIS A 155 1.13 -7.32 -9.03
CA HIS A 155 0.87 -6.14 -8.20
C HIS A 155 1.83 -4.98 -8.50
N TYR A 156 2.98 -5.26 -9.13
CA TYR A 156 4.00 -4.29 -9.48
C TYR A 156 4.66 -4.59 -10.82
N SER A 157 4.97 -3.55 -11.58
CA SER A 157 5.61 -3.64 -12.89
C SER A 157 7.02 -4.22 -12.82
N SER A 158 7.78 -3.96 -11.74
CA SER A 158 9.09 -4.56 -11.51
C SER A 158 9.00 -6.07 -11.43
N THR A 159 8.14 -6.60 -10.57
CA THR A 159 7.89 -8.04 -10.43
C THR A 159 7.36 -8.66 -11.72
N LYS A 160 6.49 -7.95 -12.44
CA LYS A 160 6.05 -8.39 -13.78
C LYS A 160 7.24 -8.50 -14.72
N SER A 161 8.13 -7.51 -14.76
CA SER A 161 9.31 -7.51 -15.63
C SER A 161 10.21 -8.73 -15.37
N GLU A 162 10.35 -9.16 -14.13
CA GLU A 162 11.20 -10.28 -13.74
C GLU A 162 10.55 -11.65 -14.00
N LEU A 163 9.25 -11.78 -13.69
CA LEU A 163 8.56 -13.06 -13.64
C LEU A 163 7.55 -13.29 -14.78
N TYR A 164 7.41 -12.34 -15.70
CA TYR A 164 6.41 -12.41 -16.78
C TYR A 164 6.46 -13.73 -17.55
N SER A 165 7.64 -14.21 -17.91
CA SER A 165 7.78 -15.44 -18.72
C SER A 165 7.13 -16.68 -18.09
N TYR A 166 7.02 -16.74 -16.76
CA TYR A 166 6.37 -17.84 -16.05
C TYR A 166 4.85 -17.68 -15.96
N PHE A 167 4.34 -16.46 -16.03
CA PHE A 167 2.93 -16.12 -15.86
C PHE A 167 2.26 -15.59 -17.15
N ALA A 168 2.98 -15.53 -18.28
CA ALA A 168 2.57 -14.79 -19.48
C ALA A 168 1.10 -15.05 -19.89
N ASP A 169 0.73 -16.33 -20.07
CA ASP A 169 -0.64 -16.70 -20.46
C ASP A 169 -1.71 -16.22 -19.46
N LEU A 170 -1.38 -16.24 -18.15
CA LEU A 170 -2.33 -15.79 -17.11
C LEU A 170 -2.35 -14.26 -17.01
N GLU A 171 -1.21 -13.64 -17.11
CA GLU A 171 -1.09 -12.17 -17.03
C GLU A 171 -1.86 -11.52 -18.20
N ASP A 172 -1.66 -12.02 -19.41
CA ASP A 172 -2.32 -11.48 -20.59
C ASP A 172 -3.82 -11.77 -20.58
N GLU A 173 -4.22 -13.00 -20.22
CA GLU A 173 -5.63 -13.37 -20.07
C GLU A 173 -6.34 -12.52 -19.01
N PHE A 174 -5.69 -12.24 -17.89
CA PHE A 174 -6.26 -11.45 -16.81
C PHE A 174 -6.29 -9.95 -17.16
N ALA A 175 -5.29 -9.45 -17.86
CA ALA A 175 -5.30 -8.08 -18.39
C ALA A 175 -6.47 -7.87 -19.36
N ASP A 176 -6.72 -8.82 -20.24
CA ASP A 176 -7.84 -8.81 -21.18
C ASP A 176 -9.21 -8.81 -20.47
N ILE A 177 -9.36 -9.63 -19.42
CA ILE A 177 -10.59 -9.67 -18.60
C ILE A 177 -10.84 -8.30 -17.98
N LYS A 178 -9.82 -7.71 -17.36
CA LYS A 178 -9.93 -6.39 -16.74
C LYS A 178 -10.24 -5.30 -17.76
N LEU A 179 -9.52 -5.27 -18.88
CA LEU A 179 -9.72 -4.30 -19.93
C LEU A 179 -11.17 -4.34 -20.45
N LYS A 180 -11.69 -5.53 -20.79
CA LYS A 180 -13.07 -5.69 -21.27
C LYS A 180 -14.09 -5.25 -20.21
N ALA A 181 -13.88 -5.60 -18.94
CA ALA A 181 -14.77 -5.22 -17.86
C ALA A 181 -14.76 -3.69 -17.64
N LEU A 182 -13.59 -3.06 -17.65
CA LEU A 182 -13.47 -1.61 -17.42
C LEU A 182 -13.95 -0.78 -18.62
N THR A 183 -13.91 -1.32 -19.83
CA THR A 183 -14.48 -0.65 -21.01
C THR A 183 -15.98 -0.41 -20.87
N SER A 184 -16.70 -1.31 -20.17
CA SER A 184 -18.14 -1.16 -19.91
C SER A 184 -18.48 -0.17 -18.77
N CYS A 185 -17.51 0.30 -18.02
CA CYS A 185 -17.73 1.24 -16.92
C CYS A 185 -17.71 2.68 -17.45
N GLU A 186 -18.87 3.34 -17.52
CA GLU A 186 -18.98 4.69 -18.08
C GLU A 186 -18.35 5.77 -17.19
N HIS A 187 -18.62 5.72 -15.89
CA HIS A 187 -18.23 6.74 -14.90
C HIS A 187 -17.13 6.25 -13.96
N LEU A 188 -15.92 6.07 -14.52
CA LEU A 188 -14.72 5.68 -13.75
C LEU A 188 -13.73 6.84 -13.68
N HIS A 189 -13.37 7.25 -12.47
CA HIS A 189 -12.33 8.23 -12.18
C HIS A 189 -11.20 7.59 -11.37
N ILE A 190 -9.95 7.77 -11.79
CA ILE A 190 -8.79 7.21 -11.12
C ILE A 190 -8.18 8.22 -10.15
N VAL A 191 -7.88 7.78 -8.93
CA VAL A 191 -7.06 8.55 -7.99
C VAL A 191 -5.71 7.86 -7.85
N ALA A 192 -4.68 8.55 -8.29
CA ALA A 192 -3.28 8.17 -8.10
C ALA A 192 -2.75 8.77 -6.79
N LEU A 193 -1.91 8.03 -6.06
CA LEU A 193 -1.38 8.47 -4.77
C LEU A 193 -0.11 9.31 -4.91
N SER A 194 0.52 9.31 -6.09
CA SER A 194 1.75 10.02 -6.43
C SER A 194 1.81 10.32 -7.93
N GLN A 195 2.73 11.17 -8.35
CA GLN A 195 2.98 11.43 -9.77
C GLN A 195 3.45 10.17 -10.50
N GLN A 196 4.25 9.33 -9.84
CA GLN A 196 4.69 8.05 -10.40
C GLN A 196 3.50 7.14 -10.69
N MET A 197 2.57 6.99 -9.73
CA MET A 197 1.35 6.20 -9.92
C MET A 197 0.44 6.81 -11.01
N ARG A 198 0.35 8.14 -11.10
CA ARG A 198 -0.37 8.82 -12.19
C ARG A 198 0.21 8.46 -13.56
N ASN A 199 1.54 8.48 -13.68
CA ASN A 199 2.23 8.13 -14.93
C ASN A 199 1.97 6.68 -15.31
N PHE A 200 2.02 5.74 -14.35
CA PHE A 200 1.65 4.34 -14.57
C PHE A 200 0.20 4.22 -15.07
N CYS A 201 -0.76 4.85 -14.39
CA CYS A 201 -2.17 4.81 -14.78
C CYS A 201 -2.40 5.40 -16.20
N ALA A 202 -1.73 6.49 -16.53
CA ALA A 202 -1.85 7.13 -17.84
C ALA A 202 -1.31 6.26 -19.00
N GLN A 203 -0.38 5.35 -18.71
CA GLN A 203 0.18 4.40 -19.69
C GLN A 203 -0.59 3.08 -19.78
N SER A 204 -1.41 2.76 -18.77
CA SER A 204 -2.18 1.52 -18.74
C SER A 204 -3.36 1.56 -19.69
N GLN A 205 -3.49 0.54 -20.54
CA GLN A 205 -4.65 0.38 -21.44
C GLN A 205 -5.97 0.26 -20.69
N CYS A 206 -5.96 -0.30 -19.48
CA CYS A 206 -7.14 -0.42 -18.61
C CYS A 206 -7.76 0.94 -18.25
N PHE A 207 -6.97 2.01 -18.27
CA PHE A 207 -7.40 3.35 -17.87
C PHE A 207 -7.33 4.37 -19.01
N ALA A 208 -7.16 3.90 -20.26
CA ALA A 208 -7.09 4.77 -21.43
C ALA A 208 -8.33 5.70 -21.51
N GLY A 209 -8.08 7.01 -21.64
CA GLY A 209 -9.13 8.04 -21.71
C GLY A 209 -9.85 8.32 -20.37
N ARG A 210 -9.49 7.68 -19.26
CA ARG A 210 -10.10 7.94 -17.95
C ARG A 210 -9.46 9.16 -17.28
N PRO A 211 -10.24 10.00 -16.59
CA PRO A 211 -9.70 11.10 -15.80
C PRO A 211 -8.88 10.56 -14.63
N ILE A 212 -7.72 11.19 -14.38
CA ILE A 212 -6.80 10.82 -13.29
C ILE A 212 -6.50 12.06 -12.45
N THR A 213 -6.77 11.97 -11.15
CA THR A 213 -6.43 13.02 -10.17
C THR A 213 -5.40 12.49 -9.19
N ILE A 214 -4.43 13.32 -8.77
CA ILE A 214 -3.50 12.96 -7.70
C ILE A 214 -4.10 13.42 -6.38
N ILE A 215 -4.31 12.45 -5.45
CA ILE A 215 -4.65 12.72 -4.06
C ILE A 215 -3.81 11.78 -3.20
N PRO A 216 -2.88 12.31 -2.38
CA PRO A 216 -1.98 11.48 -1.59
C PRO A 216 -2.72 10.69 -0.49
N ASN A 217 -2.05 9.71 0.10
CA ASN A 217 -2.55 9.09 1.31
C ASN A 217 -2.59 10.08 2.47
N ALA A 218 -3.70 10.05 3.20
CA ALA A 218 -3.76 10.71 4.49
C ALA A 218 -2.89 9.95 5.52
N ILE A 219 -2.17 10.70 6.34
CA ILE A 219 -1.43 10.17 7.48
C ILE A 219 -2.01 10.81 8.75
N ASN A 220 -2.44 9.99 9.68
CA ASN A 220 -2.86 10.50 10.99
C ASN A 220 -1.62 10.95 11.76
N ALA A 221 -1.22 12.20 11.51
CA ALA A 221 -0.02 12.79 12.09
C ALA A 221 -0.09 12.92 13.63
N ASP A 222 -1.27 12.79 14.24
CA ASP A 222 -1.40 12.75 15.68
C ASP A 222 -0.95 11.41 16.27
N ASN A 223 -0.94 10.37 15.46
CA ASN A 223 -0.38 9.08 15.78
C ASN A 223 1.16 9.06 15.69
N PHE A 224 1.75 10.01 14.94
CA PHE A 224 3.20 10.12 14.72
C PHE A 224 3.70 11.42 15.37
N ARG A 225 3.62 11.47 16.71
CA ARG A 225 4.15 12.57 17.49
C ARG A 225 5.62 12.31 17.82
N PRO A 226 6.51 13.28 17.65
CA PRO A 226 7.90 13.09 18.02
C PRO A 226 7.99 12.89 19.53
N TYR A 227 8.72 11.86 19.93
CA TYR A 227 9.27 11.77 21.25
C TYR A 227 10.43 12.76 21.37
N ARG A 228 10.77 13.17 22.58
CA ARG A 228 12.09 13.78 22.81
C ARG A 228 13.14 12.73 22.44
N ARG A 229 14.07 13.10 21.54
CA ARG A 229 15.12 12.17 21.05
C ARG A 229 15.83 11.43 22.19
N HIS A 230 16.20 12.17 23.24
CA HIS A 230 16.85 11.60 24.44
C HIS A 230 15.99 10.49 25.09
N GLU A 231 14.71 10.75 25.33
CA GLU A 231 13.79 9.78 25.93
C GLU A 231 13.62 8.53 25.07
N ALA A 232 13.48 8.70 23.75
CA ALA A 232 13.37 7.60 22.79
C ALA A 232 14.66 6.76 22.76
N ARG A 233 15.83 7.39 22.77
CA ARG A 233 17.13 6.72 22.79
C ARG A 233 17.37 5.98 24.11
N GLN A 234 17.06 6.60 25.23
CA GLN A 234 17.15 5.97 26.54
C GLN A 234 16.27 4.73 26.63
N HIS A 235 15.01 4.82 26.15
CA HIS A 235 14.08 3.70 26.12
C HIS A 235 14.61 2.55 25.25
N LEU A 236 15.25 2.86 24.12
CA LEU A 236 15.80 1.87 23.20
C LEU A 236 17.25 1.47 23.52
N GLY A 237 17.87 2.03 24.59
CA GLY A 237 19.25 1.73 24.98
C GLY A 237 20.28 2.13 23.91
N ILE A 238 20.11 3.31 23.29
CA ILE A 238 20.98 3.88 22.25
C ILE A 238 21.78 5.03 22.88
N GLY A 239 23.08 5.09 22.61
CA GLY A 239 23.93 6.20 23.04
C GLY A 239 23.56 7.53 22.36
N GLU A 240 23.72 8.65 23.10
CA GLU A 240 23.34 9.96 22.55
C GLU A 240 24.15 10.35 21.30
N ASP A 241 25.42 9.96 21.26
CA ASP A 241 26.34 10.28 20.16
C ASP A 241 26.38 9.22 19.06
N ASP A 242 25.68 8.08 19.24
CA ASP A 242 25.63 7.04 18.23
C ASP A 242 24.88 7.54 16.97
N LEU A 243 25.37 7.13 15.79
CA LEU A 243 24.60 7.29 14.57
C LEU A 243 23.47 6.27 14.53
N THR A 244 22.27 6.69 14.17
CA THR A 244 21.09 5.81 14.23
C THR A 244 20.25 5.93 12.98
N ILE A 245 20.02 4.79 12.31
CA ILE A 245 19.20 4.65 11.12
C ILE A 245 17.93 3.88 11.51
N ALA A 246 16.76 4.35 11.11
CA ALA A 246 15.53 3.56 11.18
C ALA A 246 15.21 2.97 9.81
N PHE A 247 14.74 1.71 9.80
CA PHE A 247 14.17 1.03 8.64
C PHE A 247 12.86 0.36 9.06
N VAL A 248 11.78 0.60 8.30
CA VAL A 248 10.44 0.09 8.62
C VAL A 248 9.82 -0.54 7.38
N SER A 249 9.47 -1.82 7.49
CA SER A 249 8.80 -2.59 6.44
C SER A 249 7.78 -3.56 7.05
N CYS A 250 6.84 -4.08 6.28
CA CYS A 250 6.00 -5.20 6.72
C CYS A 250 6.81 -6.50 6.82
N ALA A 251 7.74 -6.73 5.90
CA ALA A 251 8.64 -7.87 5.85
C ALA A 251 10.03 -7.38 5.44
N ILE A 252 11.04 -7.71 6.23
CA ILE A 252 12.42 -7.24 6.01
C ILE A 252 13.08 -8.00 4.85
N GLU A 253 12.66 -9.25 4.66
CA GLU A 253 13.09 -10.13 3.55
C GLU A 253 12.50 -9.76 2.19
N ASP A 254 11.51 -8.85 2.12
CA ASP A 254 10.98 -8.36 0.85
C ASP A 254 12.08 -7.57 0.11
N GLU A 255 12.68 -8.19 -0.92
CA GLU A 255 13.76 -7.62 -1.71
C GLU A 255 13.41 -6.26 -2.30
N ARG A 256 12.14 -6.05 -2.64
CA ARG A 256 11.61 -4.77 -3.13
C ARG A 256 11.80 -3.62 -2.13
N LYS A 257 11.97 -3.93 -0.84
CA LYS A 257 12.19 -2.93 0.24
C LYS A 257 13.66 -2.54 0.43
N GLY A 258 14.60 -3.26 -0.18
CA GLY A 258 16.00 -2.87 -0.27
C GLY A 258 16.79 -2.95 1.04
N PHE A 259 16.40 -3.81 1.99
CA PHE A 259 17.17 -3.95 3.24
C PHE A 259 18.60 -4.45 3.00
N ARG A 260 18.82 -5.28 1.99
CA ARG A 260 20.14 -5.77 1.62
C ARG A 260 21.08 -4.63 1.22
N GLU A 261 20.61 -3.68 0.41
CA GLU A 261 21.36 -2.50 -0.01
C GLU A 261 21.68 -1.62 1.19
N LEU A 262 20.72 -1.42 2.12
CA LEU A 262 20.96 -0.70 3.36
C LEU A 262 22.03 -1.37 4.21
N ALA A 263 21.96 -2.69 4.39
CA ALA A 263 22.94 -3.43 5.17
C ALA A 263 24.36 -3.29 4.62
N LEU A 264 24.52 -3.38 3.29
CA LEU A 264 25.82 -3.21 2.62
C LEU A 264 26.33 -1.76 2.72
N ALA A 265 25.45 -0.76 2.55
CA ALA A 265 25.81 0.65 2.68
C ALA A 265 26.27 0.99 4.11
N VAL A 266 25.59 0.44 5.12
CA VAL A 266 25.99 0.62 6.53
C VAL A 266 27.34 -0.01 6.82
N GLN A 267 27.63 -1.22 6.31
CA GLN A 267 28.95 -1.85 6.46
C GLN A 267 30.07 -1.00 5.84
N GLN A 268 29.83 -0.34 4.70
CA GLN A 268 30.79 0.60 4.13
C GLN A 268 31.02 1.82 5.04
N LEU A 269 29.94 2.35 5.66
CA LEU A 269 30.05 3.49 6.57
C LEU A 269 30.75 3.11 7.88
N GLU A 270 30.50 1.92 8.44
CA GLU A 270 31.17 1.41 9.62
C GLU A 270 32.71 1.37 9.46
N ALA A 271 33.18 1.12 8.23
CA ALA A 271 34.61 1.14 7.92
C ALA A 271 35.22 2.57 7.84
N GLN A 272 34.39 3.61 7.78
CA GLN A 272 34.80 5.01 7.58
C GLN A 272 34.61 5.88 8.83
N THR A 273 33.95 5.39 9.89
CA THR A 273 33.69 6.13 11.11
C THR A 273 34.03 5.33 12.36
N SER A 274 34.48 6.02 13.41
CA SER A 274 34.68 5.45 14.74
C SER A 274 33.39 5.49 15.59
N ARG A 275 32.35 6.20 15.16
CA ARG A 275 31.07 6.28 15.87
C ARG A 275 30.25 5.01 15.62
N PRO A 276 29.65 4.40 16.66
CA PRO A 276 28.75 3.28 16.45
C PRO A 276 27.56 3.66 15.54
N ILE A 277 27.21 2.77 14.59
CA ILE A 277 26.01 2.94 13.76
C ILE A 277 24.97 1.92 14.18
N ASN A 278 23.85 2.37 14.73
CA ASN A 278 22.71 1.50 15.06
C ASN A 278 21.72 1.48 13.91
N VAL A 279 21.21 0.31 13.55
CA VAL A 279 20.11 0.14 12.59
C VAL A 279 18.91 -0.45 13.32
N LEU A 280 17.82 0.31 13.38
CA LEU A 280 16.57 -0.05 14.04
C LEU A 280 15.59 -0.59 12.99
N CYS A 281 15.40 -1.90 12.94
CA CYS A 281 14.58 -2.58 11.95
C CYS A 281 13.23 -2.97 12.53
N VAL A 282 12.15 -2.50 11.90
CA VAL A 282 10.77 -2.86 12.27
C VAL A 282 10.13 -3.63 11.12
N GLY A 283 9.53 -4.78 11.44
CA GLY A 283 8.83 -5.66 10.51
C GLY A 283 9.06 -7.13 10.81
N ALA A 284 8.33 -8.02 10.15
CA ALA A 284 8.63 -9.45 10.18
C ALA A 284 10.06 -9.68 9.70
N ASN A 285 10.76 -10.63 10.31
CA ASN A 285 12.16 -10.88 10.00
C ASN A 285 12.40 -12.37 9.75
N GLU A 286 12.43 -12.74 8.47
CA GLU A 286 12.93 -14.03 7.97
C GLU A 286 14.18 -13.81 7.09
N TYR A 287 14.81 -12.63 7.18
CA TYR A 287 15.95 -12.23 6.38
C TYR A 287 17.22 -12.97 6.78
N ASN A 288 17.90 -13.57 5.80
CA ASN A 288 19.10 -14.38 5.97
C ASN A 288 20.34 -13.83 5.24
N GLY A 289 20.31 -12.55 4.86
CA GLY A 289 21.41 -11.88 4.17
C GLY A 289 22.37 -11.13 5.10
N PRO A 290 23.20 -10.22 4.55
CA PRO A 290 24.10 -9.37 5.32
C PRO A 290 23.37 -8.51 6.34
N VAL A 291 23.90 -8.40 7.55
CA VAL A 291 23.35 -7.59 8.64
C VAL A 291 24.42 -6.69 9.21
N PRO A 292 24.15 -5.38 9.45
CA PRO A 292 25.08 -4.48 10.13
C PRO A 292 25.42 -4.92 11.55
N SER A 293 26.57 -4.51 12.06
CA SER A 293 27.10 -4.94 13.38
C SER A 293 26.15 -4.65 14.52
N ASN A 294 25.48 -3.49 14.54
CA ASN A 294 24.52 -3.05 15.56
C ASN A 294 23.11 -2.97 14.99
N CYS A 295 22.64 -4.04 14.34
CA CYS A 295 21.27 -4.13 13.86
C CYS A 295 20.34 -4.72 14.91
N ARG A 296 19.21 -4.06 15.18
CA ARG A 296 18.18 -4.50 16.13
C ARG A 296 16.86 -4.69 15.45
N PHE A 297 16.30 -5.89 15.57
CA PHE A 297 15.02 -6.28 14.98
C PHE A 297 13.93 -6.25 16.05
N PHE A 298 12.90 -5.43 15.84
CA PHE A 298 11.79 -5.24 16.78
C PHE A 298 10.55 -6.08 16.44
N GLY A 299 10.57 -6.81 15.30
CA GLY A 299 9.36 -7.45 14.81
C GLY A 299 8.29 -6.43 14.41
N HIS A 300 7.04 -6.84 14.40
CA HIS A 300 5.93 -5.92 14.17
C HIS A 300 5.65 -5.08 15.41
N LEU A 301 5.72 -3.77 15.28
CA LEU A 301 5.23 -2.85 16.29
C LEU A 301 3.74 -2.57 16.05
N ASN A 302 2.93 -2.76 17.09
CA ASN A 302 1.48 -2.75 16.99
C ASN A 302 0.86 -1.38 17.22
N THR A 303 1.61 -0.44 17.80
CA THR A 303 1.11 0.90 18.09
C THR A 303 1.86 1.98 17.32
N PRO A 304 1.17 3.04 16.87
CA PRO A 304 1.84 4.20 16.28
C PRO A 304 2.86 4.86 17.22
N ASN A 305 2.64 4.78 18.53
CA ASN A 305 3.56 5.32 19.52
C ASN A 305 4.91 4.62 19.49
N ASP A 306 4.92 3.27 19.39
CA ASP A 306 6.16 2.50 19.32
C ASP A 306 6.95 2.84 18.04
N LEU A 307 6.26 2.98 16.88
CA LEU A 307 6.87 3.45 15.64
C LEU A 307 7.41 4.87 15.76
N SER A 308 6.67 5.78 16.43
CA SER A 308 7.12 7.15 16.66
C SER A 308 8.39 7.20 17.50
N ALA A 309 8.55 6.30 18.48
CA ALA A 309 9.77 6.20 19.28
C ALA A 309 10.96 5.79 18.40
N VAL A 310 10.78 4.81 17.51
CA VAL A 310 11.84 4.36 16.57
C VAL A 310 12.23 5.49 15.62
N TYR A 311 11.26 6.17 14.98
CA TYR A 311 11.55 7.31 14.11
C TYR A 311 12.25 8.44 14.87
N SER A 312 11.78 8.78 16.08
CA SER A 312 12.32 9.91 16.86
C SER A 312 13.73 9.64 17.42
N ALA A 313 14.07 8.38 17.69
CA ALA A 313 15.41 7.98 18.13
C ALA A 313 16.45 8.06 17.00
N ALA A 314 16.00 7.93 15.75
CA ALA A 314 16.86 7.92 14.57
C ALA A 314 17.36 9.33 14.20
N ASP A 315 18.55 9.38 13.62
CA ASP A 315 19.09 10.55 12.95
C ASP A 315 18.57 10.63 11.52
N VAL A 316 18.30 9.47 10.91
CA VAL A 316 17.78 9.33 9.56
C VAL A 316 16.88 8.11 9.43
N PHE A 317 15.82 8.23 8.64
CA PHE A 317 15.02 7.12 8.15
C PHE A 317 15.50 6.71 6.76
N ALA A 318 15.84 5.44 6.57
CA ALA A 318 16.23 4.89 5.27
C ALA A 318 15.04 4.18 4.61
N ALA A 319 14.71 4.59 3.37
CA ALA A 319 13.67 4.00 2.54
C ALA A 319 14.26 3.53 1.20
N PRO A 320 15.05 2.43 1.19
CA PRO A 320 15.78 1.96 0.01
C PRO A 320 14.91 1.13 -0.95
N SER A 321 13.61 1.39 -0.99
CA SER A 321 12.66 0.62 -1.79
C SER A 321 12.93 0.74 -3.30
N HIS A 322 12.80 -0.36 -4.03
CA HIS A 322 12.90 -0.38 -5.49
C HIS A 322 11.60 0.08 -6.14
N GLN A 323 10.47 -0.10 -5.47
CA GLN A 323 9.16 0.35 -5.93
C GLN A 323 8.20 0.58 -4.76
N GLU A 324 7.41 1.64 -4.85
CA GLU A 324 6.36 2.01 -3.91
C GLU A 324 5.14 2.57 -4.64
N SER A 325 3.96 2.26 -4.15
CA SER A 325 2.75 2.95 -4.61
C SER A 325 2.63 4.35 -4.03
N PHE A 326 3.09 4.53 -2.78
CA PHE A 326 3.09 5.79 -2.07
C PHE A 326 4.33 5.96 -1.18
N GLY A 327 4.66 5.01 -0.30
CA GLY A 327 5.75 5.14 0.67
C GLY A 327 5.29 5.81 1.97
N LYS A 328 4.27 5.25 2.63
CA LYS A 328 3.72 5.78 3.90
C LYS A 328 4.79 6.02 4.97
N THR A 329 5.75 5.11 5.10
CA THR A 329 6.83 5.18 6.11
C THR A 329 7.72 6.41 5.95
N VAL A 330 7.90 6.90 4.70
CA VAL A 330 8.59 8.17 4.42
C VAL A 330 7.86 9.34 5.08
N VAL A 331 6.54 9.43 4.88
CA VAL A 331 5.73 10.50 5.46
C VAL A 331 5.63 10.38 6.98
N GLU A 332 5.53 9.16 7.50
CA GLU A 332 5.49 8.88 8.95
C GLU A 332 6.78 9.36 9.64
N ALA A 333 7.95 9.09 9.04
CA ALA A 333 9.23 9.58 9.53
C ALA A 333 9.31 11.11 9.53
N LEU A 334 8.90 11.75 8.42
CA LEU A 334 8.85 13.21 8.35
C LEU A 334 7.87 13.82 9.37
N CYS A 335 6.73 13.18 9.65
CA CYS A 335 5.81 13.60 10.71
C CYS A 335 6.43 13.54 12.12
N CYS A 336 7.44 12.69 12.32
CA CYS A 336 8.26 12.65 13.54
C CYS A 336 9.43 13.65 13.51
N GLY A 337 9.62 14.41 12.44
CA GLY A 337 10.75 15.33 12.26
C GLY A 337 12.06 14.63 11.90
N THR A 338 12.01 13.38 11.46
CA THR A 338 13.19 12.59 11.11
C THR A 338 13.52 12.77 9.64
N PRO A 339 14.75 13.20 9.29
CA PRO A 339 15.20 13.31 7.91
C PRO A 339 15.15 11.95 7.20
N VAL A 340 14.98 11.96 5.87
CA VAL A 340 14.79 10.74 5.09
C VAL A 340 15.85 10.61 4.01
N VAL A 341 16.46 9.42 3.88
CA VAL A 341 17.21 9.02 2.69
C VAL A 341 16.39 7.98 1.95
N SER A 342 16.03 8.27 0.71
CA SER A 342 15.10 7.43 -0.08
C SER A 342 15.55 7.30 -1.52
N THR A 343 15.15 6.21 -2.16
CA THR A 343 15.09 6.12 -3.61
C THR A 343 13.98 7.01 -4.17
N PRO A 344 14.04 7.42 -5.45
CA PRO A 344 13.02 8.28 -6.08
C PRO A 344 11.77 7.48 -6.50
N VAL A 345 11.12 6.79 -5.54
CA VAL A 345 9.92 6.01 -5.78
C VAL A 345 8.73 6.49 -4.94
N GLY A 346 7.52 6.21 -5.40
CA GLY A 346 6.29 6.62 -4.72
C GLY A 346 6.18 8.14 -4.60
N ILE A 347 5.96 8.62 -3.36
CA ILE A 347 5.83 10.05 -3.05
C ILE A 347 7.19 10.72 -2.81
N ALA A 348 8.26 9.95 -2.56
CA ALA A 348 9.54 10.51 -2.16
C ALA A 348 10.09 11.59 -3.11
N PRO A 349 10.07 11.45 -4.46
CA PRO A 349 10.58 12.49 -5.35
C PRO A 349 9.78 13.79 -5.33
N GLU A 350 8.57 13.78 -4.79
CA GLU A 350 7.70 14.96 -4.71
C GLU A 350 7.92 15.76 -3.41
N ILE A 351 8.44 15.10 -2.35
CA ILE A 351 8.49 15.70 -1.01
C ILE A 351 9.89 15.76 -0.40
N ILE A 352 10.83 14.90 -0.83
CA ILE A 352 12.20 14.90 -0.30
C ILE A 352 13.04 15.94 -1.02
N ASN A 353 13.70 16.77 -0.23
CA ASN A 353 14.61 17.82 -0.68
C ASN A 353 15.72 18.05 0.35
N GLU A 354 16.66 18.95 0.09
CA GLU A 354 17.82 19.21 0.94
C GLU A 354 17.48 19.66 2.37
N ARG A 355 16.26 20.14 2.65
CA ARG A 355 15.82 20.57 3.98
C ARG A 355 15.33 19.44 4.85
N ASN A 356 15.00 18.27 4.25
CA ASN A 356 14.40 17.16 4.96
C ASN A 356 15.01 15.79 4.62
N GLY A 357 16.06 15.74 3.79
CA GLY A 357 16.72 14.49 3.47
C GLY A 357 17.48 14.51 2.16
N ALA A 358 17.62 13.34 1.56
CA ALA A 358 18.28 13.15 0.27
C ALA A 358 17.64 12.02 -0.54
N LEU A 359 17.68 12.14 -1.87
CA LEU A 359 17.36 11.06 -2.79
C LEU A 359 18.66 10.46 -3.33
N TYR A 360 18.65 9.14 -3.59
CA TYR A 360 19.75 8.42 -4.18
C TYR A 360 19.26 7.43 -5.26
N ARG A 361 20.14 6.88 -6.08
CA ARG A 361 19.80 6.00 -7.19
C ARG A 361 19.37 4.61 -6.71
N ILE A 362 18.28 4.09 -7.26
CA ILE A 362 17.74 2.76 -6.92
C ILE A 362 18.82 1.67 -7.07
N GLY A 363 19.01 0.85 -6.03
CA GLY A 363 19.94 -0.27 -6.02
C GLY A 363 21.41 0.11 -5.91
N ASP A 364 21.77 1.39 -5.87
CA ASP A 364 23.15 1.85 -5.80
C ASP A 364 23.60 1.99 -4.34
N VAL A 365 24.33 0.99 -3.86
CA VAL A 365 24.84 0.89 -2.48
C VAL A 365 25.80 2.04 -2.15
N ASP A 366 26.68 2.42 -3.09
CA ASP A 366 27.66 3.48 -2.88
C ASP A 366 26.98 4.85 -2.78
N ASP A 367 25.95 5.07 -3.60
CA ASP A 367 25.16 6.29 -3.57
C ASP A 367 24.32 6.39 -2.27
N LEU A 368 23.76 5.26 -1.80
CA LEU A 368 23.08 5.19 -0.50
C LEU A 368 24.05 5.50 0.65
N ALA A 369 25.24 4.91 0.65
CA ALA A 369 26.25 5.18 1.69
C ALA A 369 26.63 6.67 1.71
N ARG A 370 26.85 7.29 0.56
CA ARG A 370 27.11 8.75 0.46
C ARG A 370 25.95 9.57 0.99
N ALA A 371 24.71 9.26 0.57
CA ALA A 371 23.52 9.99 0.99
C ALA A 371 23.32 9.91 2.52
N LEU A 372 23.52 8.73 3.12
CA LEU A 372 23.51 8.56 4.57
C LEU A 372 24.59 9.37 5.27
N HIS A 373 25.84 9.30 4.77
CA HIS A 373 26.96 10.09 5.28
C HIS A 373 26.65 11.60 5.26
N ASP A 374 26.14 12.10 4.14
CA ASP A 374 25.82 13.51 3.98
C ASP A 374 24.71 13.97 4.94
N VAL A 375 23.67 13.13 5.12
CA VAL A 375 22.58 13.42 6.07
C VAL A 375 23.07 13.41 7.51
N PHE A 376 23.96 12.50 7.91
CA PHE A 376 24.57 12.48 9.24
C PHE A 376 25.40 13.73 9.56
N ASN A 377 25.98 14.37 8.56
CA ASN A 377 26.81 15.56 8.71
C ASN A 377 26.06 16.88 8.53
N ARG A 378 24.71 16.83 8.33
CA ARG A 378 23.86 18.02 8.23
C ARG A 378 23.04 18.22 9.50
N THR A 379 22.77 19.48 9.79
CA THR A 379 21.78 19.85 10.83
C THR A 379 20.45 20.11 10.19
N TYR A 380 19.39 19.51 10.72
CA TYR A 380 18.02 19.64 10.22
C TYR A 380 17.11 20.33 11.24
N ASP A 381 16.26 21.23 10.77
CA ASP A 381 15.17 21.80 11.55
C ASP A 381 14.01 20.79 11.62
N LYS A 382 14.05 19.93 12.63
CA LYS A 382 13.06 18.86 12.84
C LYS A 382 11.61 19.36 12.96
N GLU A 383 11.41 20.54 13.56
CA GLU A 383 10.07 21.12 13.67
C GLU A 383 9.53 21.63 12.34
N SER A 384 10.40 22.19 11.48
CA SER A 384 10.02 22.57 10.11
C SER A 384 9.66 21.34 9.27
N ILE A 385 10.49 20.28 9.31
CA ILE A 385 10.21 19.00 8.63
C ILE A 385 8.82 18.49 9.03
N ARG A 386 8.57 18.39 10.33
CA ARG A 386 7.30 17.90 10.87
C ARG A 386 6.12 18.75 10.43
N ARG A 387 6.24 20.08 10.52
CA ARG A 387 5.16 21.01 10.17
C ARG A 387 4.79 20.87 8.70
N GLU A 388 5.77 20.87 7.80
CA GLU A 388 5.56 20.72 6.35
C GLU A 388 4.87 19.38 6.03
N ALA A 389 5.33 18.27 6.61
CA ALA A 389 4.71 16.96 6.41
C ALA A 389 3.26 16.93 6.91
N ARG A 390 2.98 17.50 8.09
CA ARG A 390 1.63 17.53 8.66
C ARG A 390 0.67 18.34 7.79
N GLU A 391 1.05 19.51 7.33
CA GLU A 391 0.18 20.38 6.51
C GLU A 391 -0.30 19.69 5.24
N HIS A 392 0.57 18.90 4.59
CA HIS A 392 0.27 18.23 3.32
C HIS A 392 -0.57 16.96 3.48
N PHE A 393 -0.36 16.19 4.55
CA PHE A 393 -0.91 14.83 4.68
C PHE A 393 -1.96 14.68 5.77
N LEU A 394 -2.45 15.77 6.36
CA LEU A 394 -3.52 15.72 7.36
C LEU A 394 -4.79 15.05 6.80
N PRO A 395 -5.43 14.16 7.57
CA PRO A 395 -6.64 13.46 7.14
C PRO A 395 -7.75 14.40 6.69
N GLN A 396 -7.93 15.54 7.38
CA GLN A 396 -8.96 16.55 7.05
C GLN A 396 -8.67 17.23 5.70
N SER A 397 -7.41 17.53 5.39
CA SER A 397 -7.01 18.17 4.14
C SER A 397 -7.21 17.21 2.95
N VAL A 398 -6.84 15.95 3.12
CA VAL A 398 -7.03 14.89 2.12
C VAL A 398 -8.52 14.59 1.93
N ALA A 399 -9.32 14.48 3.00
CA ALA A 399 -10.76 14.26 2.92
C ALA A 399 -11.46 15.35 2.11
N LYS A 400 -11.10 16.64 2.30
CA LYS A 400 -11.65 17.75 1.51
C LYS A 400 -11.37 17.61 0.01
N GLN A 401 -10.21 17.08 -0.38
CA GLN A 401 -9.90 16.82 -1.78
C GLN A 401 -10.79 15.71 -2.35
N TYR A 402 -10.99 14.61 -1.59
CA TYR A 402 -11.91 13.54 -1.99
C TYR A 402 -13.36 14.01 -2.07
N ILE A 403 -13.84 14.85 -1.14
CA ILE A 403 -15.21 15.39 -1.17
C ILE A 403 -15.43 16.19 -2.47
N LYS A 404 -14.51 17.11 -2.80
CA LYS A 404 -14.57 17.87 -4.06
C LYS A 404 -14.57 16.98 -5.29
N LEU A 405 -13.74 15.93 -5.28
CA LEU A 405 -13.69 14.96 -6.37
C LEU A 405 -15.01 14.19 -6.49
N TYR A 406 -15.57 13.71 -5.37
CA TYR A 406 -16.84 12.99 -5.38
C TYR A 406 -17.99 13.87 -5.90
N GLU A 407 -18.09 15.10 -5.46
CA GLU A 407 -19.06 16.08 -5.96
C GLU A 407 -18.93 16.29 -7.47
N TYR A 408 -17.71 16.45 -7.97
CA TYR A 408 -17.44 16.58 -9.40
C TYR A 408 -17.87 15.34 -10.18
N VAL A 409 -17.50 14.13 -9.70
CA VAL A 409 -17.82 12.87 -10.37
C VAL A 409 -19.34 12.63 -10.40
N LEU A 410 -20.04 12.93 -9.31
CA LEU A 410 -21.50 12.82 -9.24
C LEU A 410 -22.19 13.81 -10.20
N ALA A 411 -21.77 15.06 -10.24
CA ALA A 411 -22.31 16.06 -11.15
C ALA A 411 -22.10 15.67 -12.63
N SER A 412 -20.92 15.13 -12.96
CA SER A 412 -20.62 14.65 -14.31
C SER A 412 -21.48 13.46 -14.73
N ALA A 413 -21.81 12.56 -13.80
CA ALA A 413 -22.64 11.38 -14.08
C ALA A 413 -24.14 11.72 -14.24
N THR A 414 -24.60 12.84 -13.69
CA THR A 414 -26.01 13.29 -13.84
C THR A 414 -26.24 14.11 -15.09
N SER A 415 -25.18 14.54 -15.80
CA SER A 415 -25.25 15.41 -16.98
C SER A 415 -25.30 14.64 -18.30
N HIS A 416 -25.30 13.33 -18.24
CA HIS A 416 -25.44 12.39 -19.38
C HIS A 416 -26.65 11.49 -19.15
#